data_bfd887832414c6f3f8e646f0bc6654c8
#
_entry.id   bfd887832414c6f3f8e646f0bc6654c8
#
_cell.length_a   1.000
_cell.length_b   1.000
_cell.length_c   1.000
_cell.angle_alpha   90.00
_cell.angle_beta   90.00
_cell.angle_gamma   90.00
#
_symmetry.space_group_name_H-M   'P 1'
#
loop_
_entity.id
_entity.type
_entity.pdbx_description
1 polymer ?
#
loop_
_entity_poly.entity_id
_entity_poly.type
_entity_poly.pdbx_seq_one_letter_code
_entity_poly.pdbx_strand_id
1 'polypeptide(L)'
;LILGFKYAEQRHYPCVQGRTFFYPKIGRLAVKVLTREEQTKLEQILYQELSPINIGVLIALYGGLRIGELCALRWADFDGQNGTLKIDKTLLRIQNTVREIPEKTKILIGEPKTESSNRLIPLSSFLTELLREYQKEDGDYILTGTPDYLEPRICLEKYKKILHRAGLSSFTFHSLRHTFATRCVESGFDIKSLSEILGHANVNTTLQRYVHPTMERKKQQMDRLEKISIWGQNKGRRHS
;
A
#
# COMPACT_ATOMS: atom_id res chain seq x y z
N LEU A 1 25.80 -1.51 9.04
CA LEU A 1 27.27 -1.28 9.04
C LEU A 1 27.58 0.21 9.30
N ILE A 2 27.05 1.18 8.52
CA ILE A 2 27.34 2.63 8.69
C ILE A 2 26.92 3.15 10.06
N LEU A 3 25.75 2.79 10.55
CA LEU A 3 25.29 3.16 11.91
C LEU A 3 26.24 2.61 12.99
N GLY A 4 26.77 1.40 12.79
CA GLY A 4 27.77 0.80 13.68
C GLY A 4 29.10 1.56 13.69
N PHE A 5 29.57 2.00 12.51
CA PHE A 5 30.80 2.81 12.41
C PHE A 5 30.63 4.21 13.01
N LYS A 6 29.53 4.90 12.73
CA LYS A 6 29.20 6.21 13.35
C LYS A 6 29.09 6.10 14.88
N TYR A 7 28.49 5.03 15.38
CA TYR A 7 28.41 4.77 16.81
C TYR A 7 29.78 4.50 17.41
N ALA A 8 30.66 3.76 16.72
CA ALA A 8 32.04 3.49 17.15
C ALA A 8 32.87 4.79 17.16
N GLU A 9 32.74 5.64 16.14
CA GLU A 9 33.40 6.96 16.11
C GLU A 9 32.96 7.86 17.26
N GLN A 10 31.64 7.94 17.52
CA GLN A 10 31.12 8.73 18.66
C GLN A 10 31.58 8.25 20.04
N ARG A 11 31.93 6.98 20.16
CA ARG A 11 32.41 6.35 21.40
C ARG A 11 33.92 6.19 21.46
N HIS A 12 34.66 6.75 20.49
CA HIS A 12 36.15 6.69 20.46
C HIS A 12 36.70 5.26 20.42
N TYR A 13 35.92 4.29 19.88
CA TYR A 13 36.45 2.96 19.65
C TYR A 13 37.45 3.01 18.47
N PRO A 14 38.57 2.26 18.53
CA PRO A 14 39.50 2.19 17.42
C PRO A 14 38.83 1.56 16.23
N CYS A 15 38.41 2.39 15.30
CA CYS A 15 37.85 1.98 14.00
C CYS A 15 38.77 2.47 12.88
N VAL A 16 38.77 1.77 11.78
CA VAL A 16 39.63 2.06 10.61
C VAL A 16 39.23 3.43 10.07
N GLN A 17 39.98 4.47 10.40
CA GLN A 17 39.81 5.81 9.86
C GLN A 17 40.11 5.81 8.34
N GLY A 18 39.30 6.53 7.56
CA GLY A 18 39.62 6.85 6.18
C GLY A 18 39.06 5.91 5.10
N ARG A 19 38.18 4.99 5.40
CA ARG A 19 37.50 4.20 4.34
C ARG A 19 36.26 4.94 3.85
N THR A 20 36.33 5.51 2.66
CA THR A 20 35.16 5.97 1.91
C THR A 20 34.44 4.75 1.33
N PHE A 21 33.25 4.46 1.87
CA PHE A 21 32.41 3.40 1.32
C PHE A 21 31.68 3.89 0.08
N PHE A 22 32.11 3.41 -1.07
CA PHE A 22 31.35 3.60 -2.31
C PHE A 22 30.18 2.62 -2.33
N TYR A 23 28.97 3.13 -2.18
CA TYR A 23 27.78 2.32 -2.47
C TYR A 23 27.55 2.34 -3.96
N PRO A 24 27.44 1.17 -4.62
CA PRO A 24 26.94 1.16 -5.97
C PRO A 24 25.57 1.84 -5.96
N LYS A 25 25.40 2.84 -6.80
CA LYS A 25 24.06 3.40 -7.06
C LYS A 25 23.26 2.27 -7.69
N ILE A 26 22.52 1.51 -6.88
CA ILE A 26 21.56 0.55 -7.38
C ILE A 26 20.57 1.38 -8.17
N GLY A 27 20.56 1.22 -9.48
CA GLY A 27 19.58 1.84 -10.36
C GLY A 27 18.20 1.54 -9.77
N ARG A 28 17.33 2.54 -9.66
CA ARG A 28 15.97 2.33 -9.12
C ARG A 28 15.31 1.27 -9.99
N LEU A 29 15.13 0.08 -9.45
CA LEU A 29 14.34 -0.95 -10.11
C LEU A 29 12.97 -0.34 -10.39
N ALA A 30 12.55 -0.37 -11.65
CA ALA A 30 11.25 0.13 -12.05
C ALA A 30 10.18 -0.59 -11.22
N VAL A 31 9.33 0.19 -10.55
CA VAL A 31 8.24 -0.33 -9.74
C VAL A 31 7.23 -0.99 -10.69
N LYS A 32 7.01 -2.30 -10.55
CA LYS A 32 5.99 -2.99 -11.34
C LYS A 32 4.59 -2.56 -10.89
N VAL A 33 3.85 -2.00 -11.82
CA VAL A 33 2.46 -1.56 -11.68
C VAL A 33 1.64 -2.38 -12.68
N LEU A 34 0.50 -2.90 -12.27
CA LEU A 34 -0.44 -3.59 -13.18
C LEU A 34 -0.95 -2.60 -14.24
N THR A 35 -0.95 -3.00 -15.50
CA THR A 35 -1.71 -2.27 -16.53
C THR A 35 -3.22 -2.36 -16.22
N ARG A 36 -4.05 -1.62 -16.94
CA ARG A 36 -5.51 -1.70 -16.75
C ARG A 36 -6.04 -3.08 -17.13
N GLU A 37 -5.53 -3.67 -18.20
CA GLU A 37 -5.88 -5.02 -18.66
C GLU A 37 -5.43 -6.10 -17.65
N GLU A 38 -4.23 -5.97 -17.10
CA GLU A 38 -3.73 -6.88 -16.07
C GLU A 38 -4.53 -6.77 -14.76
N GLN A 39 -4.89 -5.55 -14.37
CA GLN A 39 -5.75 -5.30 -13.22
C GLN A 39 -7.14 -5.95 -13.43
N THR A 40 -7.75 -5.76 -14.60
CA THR A 40 -9.04 -6.38 -14.95
C THR A 40 -8.97 -7.90 -14.90
N LYS A 41 -7.90 -8.52 -15.43
CA LYS A 41 -7.70 -9.97 -15.32
C LYS A 41 -7.62 -10.45 -13.86
N LEU A 42 -6.90 -9.73 -13.03
CA LEU A 42 -6.82 -10.05 -11.60
C LEU A 42 -8.18 -9.95 -10.93
N GLU A 43 -8.92 -8.86 -11.17
CA GLU A 43 -10.25 -8.62 -10.63
C GLU A 43 -11.23 -9.72 -11.05
N GLN A 44 -11.24 -10.13 -12.31
CA GLN A 44 -12.06 -11.23 -12.79
C GLN A 44 -11.85 -12.52 -12.00
N ILE A 45 -10.58 -12.88 -11.72
CA ILE A 45 -10.27 -14.06 -10.91
C ILE A 45 -10.73 -13.88 -9.45
N LEU A 46 -10.58 -12.66 -8.87
CA LEU A 46 -11.00 -12.39 -7.50
C LEU A 46 -12.53 -12.45 -7.34
N TYR A 47 -13.30 -12.01 -8.35
CA TYR A 47 -14.76 -12.01 -8.34
C TYR A 47 -15.39 -13.36 -8.68
N GLN A 48 -14.69 -14.27 -9.36
CA GLN A 48 -15.20 -15.61 -9.63
C GLN A 48 -15.52 -16.39 -8.34
N GLU A 49 -14.80 -16.13 -7.27
CA GLU A 49 -14.96 -16.79 -5.98
C GLU A 49 -14.57 -15.79 -4.86
N LEU A 50 -15.57 -15.19 -4.22
CA LEU A 50 -15.34 -14.20 -3.16
C LEU A 50 -15.00 -14.90 -1.83
N SER A 51 -13.81 -15.47 -1.76
CA SER A 51 -13.25 -16.02 -0.53
C SER A 51 -12.63 -14.92 0.35
N PRO A 52 -12.43 -15.15 1.67
CA PRO A 52 -11.79 -14.16 2.54
C PRO A 52 -10.44 -13.65 2.03
N ILE A 53 -9.64 -14.52 1.42
CA ILE A 53 -8.35 -14.11 0.84
C ILE A 53 -8.52 -13.23 -0.41
N ASN A 54 -9.52 -13.50 -1.25
CA ASN A 54 -9.80 -12.70 -2.44
C ASN A 54 -10.33 -11.32 -2.07
N ILE A 55 -11.20 -11.23 -1.04
CA ILE A 55 -11.65 -9.98 -0.44
C ILE A 55 -10.45 -9.18 0.09
N GLY A 56 -9.54 -9.83 0.82
CA GLY A 56 -8.32 -9.20 1.31
C GLY A 56 -7.43 -8.64 0.19
N VAL A 57 -7.31 -9.35 -0.94
CA VAL A 57 -6.56 -8.85 -2.12
C VAL A 57 -7.25 -7.64 -2.73
N LEU A 58 -8.59 -7.60 -2.80
CA LEU A 58 -9.35 -6.42 -3.23
C LEU A 58 -9.13 -5.23 -2.30
N ILE A 59 -9.16 -5.44 -0.98
CA ILE A 59 -8.85 -4.40 0.00
C ILE A 59 -7.43 -3.85 -0.24
N ALA A 60 -6.44 -4.70 -0.49
CA ALA A 60 -5.07 -4.27 -0.76
C ALA A 60 -4.94 -3.52 -2.09
N LEU A 61 -5.68 -3.94 -3.13
CA LEU A 61 -5.69 -3.30 -4.45
C LEU A 61 -6.34 -1.92 -4.43
N TYR A 62 -7.44 -1.75 -3.66
CA TYR A 62 -8.23 -0.51 -3.62
C TYR A 62 -7.97 0.37 -2.39
N GLY A 63 -7.23 -0.12 -1.39
CA GLY A 63 -6.84 0.63 -0.20
C GLY A 63 -5.32 0.83 -0.06
N GLY A 64 -4.53 0.18 -0.90
CA GLY A 64 -3.07 0.33 -0.90
C GLY A 64 -2.36 -0.22 0.34
N LEU A 65 -2.92 -1.26 0.99
CA LEU A 65 -2.39 -1.81 2.23
C LEU A 65 -1.07 -2.56 2.04
N ARG A 66 -0.24 -2.54 3.08
CA ARG A 66 0.90 -3.46 3.20
C ARG A 66 0.42 -4.84 3.63
N ILE A 67 1.14 -5.90 3.26
CA ILE A 67 0.72 -7.27 3.61
C ILE A 67 0.59 -7.50 5.11
N GLY A 68 1.50 -6.93 5.93
CA GLY A 68 1.42 -7.05 7.38
C GLY A 68 0.22 -6.32 7.98
N GLU A 69 -0.17 -5.18 7.41
CA GLU A 69 -1.38 -4.43 7.77
C GLU A 69 -2.62 -5.28 7.45
N LEU A 70 -2.69 -5.80 6.22
CA LEU A 70 -3.80 -6.66 5.79
C LEU A 70 -3.95 -7.91 6.66
N CYS A 71 -2.84 -8.58 7.00
CA CYS A 71 -2.88 -9.79 7.84
C CYS A 71 -3.30 -9.50 9.30
N ALA A 72 -3.16 -8.26 9.77
CA ALA A 72 -3.55 -7.84 11.11
C ALA A 72 -5.00 -7.34 11.19
N LEU A 73 -5.67 -7.18 10.05
CA LEU A 73 -6.97 -6.52 9.94
C LEU A 73 -8.10 -7.41 10.44
N ARG A 74 -8.92 -6.85 11.34
CA ARG A 74 -10.14 -7.50 11.88
C ARG A 74 -11.38 -6.80 11.37
N TRP A 75 -12.54 -7.46 11.51
CA TRP A 75 -13.83 -6.86 11.17
C TRP A 75 -14.18 -5.67 12.06
N ALA A 76 -13.72 -5.63 13.31
CA ALA A 76 -13.82 -4.46 14.18
C ALA A 76 -13.11 -3.20 13.65
N ASP A 77 -12.16 -3.36 12.72
CA ASP A 77 -11.44 -2.24 12.11
C ASP A 77 -12.20 -1.63 10.91
N PHE A 78 -13.32 -2.25 10.49
CA PHE A 78 -14.18 -1.79 9.42
C PHE A 78 -15.41 -1.07 9.95
N ASP A 79 -15.53 0.23 9.66
CA ASP A 79 -16.74 1.00 9.90
C ASP A 79 -17.60 1.01 8.63
N GLY A 80 -18.58 0.12 8.60
CA GLY A 80 -19.51 0.03 7.48
C GLY A 80 -20.47 1.22 7.35
N GLN A 81 -20.70 2.02 8.41
CA GLN A 81 -21.57 3.20 8.32
C GLN A 81 -20.86 4.35 7.62
N ASN A 82 -19.63 4.63 8.03
CA ASN A 82 -18.83 5.71 7.46
C ASN A 82 -17.99 5.26 6.22
N GLY A 83 -17.98 3.98 5.89
CA GLY A 83 -17.19 3.45 4.77
C GLY A 83 -15.69 3.65 5.00
N THR A 84 -15.20 3.37 6.19
CA THR A 84 -13.78 3.55 6.54
C THR A 84 -13.15 2.29 7.09
N LEU A 85 -11.83 2.20 6.95
CA LEU A 85 -11.02 1.11 7.45
C LEU A 85 -9.90 1.68 8.32
N LYS A 86 -9.82 1.24 9.57
CA LYS A 86 -8.79 1.66 10.52
C LYS A 86 -7.56 0.78 10.38
N ILE A 87 -6.39 1.39 10.18
CA ILE A 87 -5.10 0.70 10.10
C ILE A 87 -4.26 1.18 11.29
N ASP A 88 -4.20 0.39 12.34
CA ASP A 88 -3.42 0.70 13.55
C ASP A 88 -2.54 -0.47 14.00
N LYS A 89 -2.54 -1.60 13.26
CA LYS A 89 -1.77 -2.81 13.58
C LYS A 89 -1.04 -3.34 12.35
N THR A 90 0.03 -4.06 12.61
CA THR A 90 0.76 -4.81 11.59
C THR A 90 1.23 -6.14 12.17
N LEU A 91 1.16 -7.18 11.37
CA LEU A 91 1.63 -8.52 11.70
C LEU A 91 3.00 -8.73 11.06
N LEU A 92 3.99 -8.97 11.90
CA LEU A 92 5.39 -9.12 11.51
C LEU A 92 5.95 -10.46 12.01
N ARG A 93 6.77 -11.10 11.18
CA ARG A 93 7.60 -12.21 11.61
C ARG A 93 8.98 -11.66 11.98
N ILE A 94 9.36 -11.79 13.23
CA ILE A 94 10.65 -11.32 13.75
C ILE A 94 11.51 -12.50 14.19
N GLN A 95 12.84 -12.31 14.19
CA GLN A 95 13.76 -13.29 14.75
C GLN A 95 13.54 -13.40 16.25
N ASN A 96 13.53 -14.63 16.75
CA ASN A 96 13.49 -14.87 18.18
C ASN A 96 14.91 -14.68 18.74
N THR A 97 15.09 -13.65 19.56
CA THR A 97 16.37 -13.36 20.18
C THR A 97 16.57 -14.10 21.50
N VAL A 98 15.54 -14.81 21.99
CA VAL A 98 15.62 -15.60 23.22
C VAL A 98 16.26 -16.94 22.87
N ARG A 99 17.47 -17.19 23.40
CA ARG A 99 18.27 -18.40 23.09
C ARG A 99 17.67 -19.72 23.58
N GLU A 100 16.76 -19.65 24.52
CA GLU A 100 16.16 -20.83 25.19
C GLU A 100 14.95 -21.40 24.46
N ILE A 101 14.44 -20.73 23.41
CA ILE A 101 13.28 -21.16 22.65
C ILE A 101 13.75 -21.72 21.30
N PRO A 102 13.38 -22.98 20.94
CA PRO A 102 13.86 -23.63 19.71
C PRO A 102 13.38 -22.94 18.42
N GLU A 103 12.33 -22.14 18.50
CA GLU A 103 11.77 -21.44 17.35
C GLU A 103 12.60 -20.23 16.97
N LYS A 104 13.20 -20.28 15.78
CA LYS A 104 14.05 -19.18 15.23
C LYS A 104 13.31 -17.88 15.00
N THR A 105 11.97 -17.90 14.88
CA THR A 105 11.15 -16.72 14.59
C THR A 105 9.83 -16.79 15.33
N LYS A 106 9.31 -15.62 15.71
CA LYS A 106 7.97 -15.46 16.30
C LYS A 106 7.14 -14.43 15.54
N ILE A 107 5.83 -14.59 15.61
CA ILE A 107 4.89 -13.59 15.09
C ILE A 107 4.68 -12.53 16.17
N LEU A 108 4.76 -11.28 15.75
CA LEU A 108 4.43 -10.12 16.55
C LEU A 108 3.30 -9.36 15.87
N ILE A 109 2.22 -9.15 16.59
CA ILE A 109 1.16 -8.21 16.23
C ILE A 109 1.42 -6.97 17.08
N GLY A 110 1.72 -5.86 16.45
CA GLY A 110 2.06 -4.65 17.17
C GLY A 110 1.66 -3.39 16.40
N GLU A 111 1.79 -2.29 17.10
CA GLU A 111 1.60 -0.99 16.47
C GLU A 111 2.63 -0.77 15.35
N PRO A 112 2.25 -0.07 14.30
CA PRO A 112 3.19 0.29 13.24
C PRO A 112 4.33 1.15 13.80
N LYS A 113 5.52 1.01 13.22
CA LYS A 113 6.74 1.71 13.69
C LYS A 113 6.68 3.25 13.67
N THR A 114 5.69 3.84 13.02
CA THR A 114 5.54 5.30 12.88
C THR A 114 4.10 5.71 13.10
N GLU A 115 3.87 6.87 13.73
CA GLU A 115 2.53 7.47 13.90
C GLU A 115 1.78 7.61 12.57
N SER A 116 2.47 7.95 11.49
CA SER A 116 1.89 8.07 10.15
C SER A 116 1.30 6.75 9.60
N SER A 117 1.60 5.63 10.23
CA SER A 117 1.02 4.34 9.85
C SER A 117 -0.31 4.05 10.54
N ASN A 118 -0.64 4.78 11.64
CA ASN A 118 -1.97 4.76 12.23
C ASN A 118 -2.85 5.74 11.45
N ARG A 119 -3.84 5.21 10.73
CA ARG A 119 -4.64 5.99 9.79
C ARG A 119 -6.02 5.39 9.54
N LEU A 120 -6.96 6.24 9.14
CA LEU A 120 -8.24 5.84 8.56
C LEU A 120 -8.14 5.91 7.03
N ILE A 121 -8.58 4.86 6.35
CA ILE A 121 -8.66 4.80 4.90
C ILE A 121 -10.12 4.91 4.51
N PRO A 122 -10.56 5.96 3.79
CA PRO A 122 -11.89 6.00 3.21
C PRO A 122 -11.98 4.98 2.08
N LEU A 123 -13.02 4.19 2.08
CA LEU A 123 -13.28 3.18 1.07
C LEU A 123 -14.23 3.71 0.00
N SER A 124 -14.10 3.23 -1.23
CA SER A 124 -15.09 3.47 -2.26
C SER A 124 -16.42 2.81 -1.88
N SER A 125 -17.54 3.36 -2.35
CA SER A 125 -18.89 2.81 -2.11
C SER A 125 -18.95 1.32 -2.45
N PHE A 126 -18.41 0.95 -3.60
CA PHE A 126 -18.32 -0.43 -4.05
C PHE A 126 -17.62 -1.35 -3.03
N LEU A 127 -16.42 -0.96 -2.53
CA LEU A 127 -15.69 -1.78 -1.56
C LEU A 127 -16.40 -1.81 -0.19
N THR A 128 -17.05 -0.73 0.19
CA THR A 128 -17.86 -0.63 1.41
C THR A 128 -19.03 -1.60 1.36
N GLU A 129 -19.77 -1.64 0.27
CA GLU A 129 -20.90 -2.55 0.07
C GLU A 129 -20.44 -4.01 0.08
N LEU A 130 -19.37 -4.32 -0.65
CA LEU A 130 -18.76 -5.65 -0.63
C LEU A 130 -18.40 -6.10 0.79
N LEU A 131 -17.72 -5.25 1.56
CA LEU A 131 -17.33 -5.60 2.92
C LEU A 131 -18.51 -5.76 3.87
N ARG A 132 -19.57 -4.96 3.73
CA ARG A 132 -20.81 -5.12 4.51
C ARG A 132 -21.46 -6.48 4.27
N GLU A 133 -21.49 -6.93 3.02
CA GLU A 133 -22.08 -8.23 2.66
C GLU A 133 -21.31 -9.41 3.28
N TYR A 134 -19.99 -9.26 3.42
CA TYR A 134 -19.12 -10.35 3.93
C TYR A 134 -18.70 -10.18 5.38
N GLN A 135 -19.17 -9.15 6.08
CA GLN A 135 -18.81 -8.86 7.48
C GLN A 135 -19.13 -10.06 8.39
N LYS A 136 -18.19 -10.33 9.28
CA LYS A 136 -18.29 -11.38 10.33
C LYS A 136 -18.23 -10.71 11.71
N GLU A 137 -18.03 -11.56 12.75
CA GLU A 137 -17.86 -11.08 14.11
C GLU A 137 -16.67 -10.12 14.23
N ASP A 138 -16.79 -9.10 15.05
CA ASP A 138 -15.77 -8.06 15.23
C ASP A 138 -14.39 -8.61 15.62
N GLY A 139 -14.36 -9.71 16.36
CA GLY A 139 -13.14 -10.40 16.77
C GLY A 139 -12.41 -11.15 15.66
N ASP A 140 -13.09 -11.43 14.56
CA ASP A 140 -12.57 -12.24 13.46
C ASP A 140 -11.63 -11.44 12.55
N TYR A 141 -10.59 -12.11 12.03
CA TYR A 141 -9.73 -11.53 11.01
C TYR A 141 -10.39 -11.58 9.63
N ILE A 142 -10.27 -10.50 8.85
CA ILE A 142 -10.88 -10.42 7.51
C ILE A 142 -10.37 -11.53 6.58
N LEU A 143 -9.07 -11.89 6.66
CA LEU A 143 -8.45 -12.88 5.78
C LEU A 143 -8.82 -14.33 6.08
N THR A 144 -9.40 -14.61 7.24
CA THR A 144 -9.78 -15.97 7.64
C THR A 144 -11.27 -16.10 7.90
N GLY A 145 -11.93 -15.03 8.33
CA GLY A 145 -13.30 -15.05 8.86
C GLY A 145 -13.39 -15.83 10.18
N THR A 146 -12.30 -15.88 10.94
CA THR A 146 -12.16 -16.57 12.23
C THR A 146 -11.31 -15.75 13.20
N PRO A 147 -11.29 -16.08 14.51
CA PRO A 147 -10.41 -15.42 15.48
C PRO A 147 -8.91 -15.62 15.22
N ASP A 148 -8.53 -16.54 14.34
CA ASP A 148 -7.15 -16.84 14.03
C ASP A 148 -6.64 -16.00 12.85
N TYR A 149 -5.45 -15.42 12.98
CA TYR A 149 -4.82 -14.64 11.91
C TYR A 149 -4.23 -15.52 10.81
N LEU A 150 -4.12 -14.96 9.60
CA LEU A 150 -3.35 -15.57 8.51
C LEU A 150 -1.93 -15.01 8.52
N GLU A 151 -0.90 -15.86 8.63
CA GLU A 151 0.48 -15.42 8.55
C GLU A 151 0.81 -14.79 7.19
N PRO A 152 1.62 -13.69 7.14
CA PRO A 152 1.99 -13.04 5.89
C PRO A 152 2.63 -13.98 4.86
N ARG A 153 3.39 -14.98 5.31
CA ARG A 153 3.99 -15.97 4.41
C ARG A 153 2.92 -16.81 3.71
N ILE A 154 1.95 -17.31 4.49
CA ILE A 154 0.84 -18.13 3.94
C ILE A 154 -0.04 -17.26 3.03
N CYS A 155 -0.31 -16.01 3.43
CA CYS A 155 -1.03 -15.04 2.61
C CYS A 155 -0.32 -14.84 1.26
N LEU A 156 1.01 -14.67 1.25
CA LEU A 156 1.80 -14.54 0.01
C LEU A 156 1.72 -15.79 -0.87
N GLU A 157 1.74 -16.98 -0.28
CA GLU A 157 1.62 -18.23 -1.03
C GLU A 157 0.24 -18.37 -1.69
N LYS A 158 -0.84 -18.02 -0.97
CA LYS A 158 -2.20 -17.96 -1.53
C LYS A 158 -2.30 -16.91 -2.63
N TYR A 159 -1.76 -15.71 -2.43
CA TYR A 159 -1.73 -14.65 -3.42
C TYR A 159 -0.97 -15.05 -4.70
N LYS A 160 0.17 -15.75 -4.58
CA LYS A 160 0.90 -16.28 -5.75
C LYS A 160 0.05 -17.24 -6.58
N LYS A 161 -0.79 -18.08 -5.95
CA LYS A 161 -1.72 -18.97 -6.66
C LYS A 161 -2.77 -18.17 -7.45
N ILE A 162 -3.30 -17.08 -6.85
CA ILE A 162 -4.22 -16.16 -7.52
C ILE A 162 -3.54 -15.53 -8.74
N LEU A 163 -2.33 -14.99 -8.58
CA LEU A 163 -1.57 -14.41 -9.68
C LEU A 163 -1.28 -15.42 -10.80
N HIS A 164 -0.95 -16.66 -10.45
CA HIS A 164 -0.71 -17.72 -11.44
C HIS A 164 -1.98 -17.99 -12.26
N ARG A 165 -3.15 -18.09 -11.63
CA ARG A 165 -4.46 -18.25 -12.31
C ARG A 165 -4.76 -17.08 -13.24
N ALA A 166 -4.35 -15.86 -12.88
CA ALA A 166 -4.53 -14.64 -13.69
C ALA A 166 -3.46 -14.47 -14.80
N GLY A 167 -2.45 -15.35 -14.88
CA GLY A 167 -1.30 -15.19 -15.78
C GLY A 167 -0.35 -14.04 -15.41
N LEU A 168 -0.30 -13.65 -14.12
CA LEU A 168 0.39 -12.47 -13.60
C LEU A 168 1.54 -12.82 -12.63
N SER A 169 2.17 -13.98 -12.77
CA SER A 169 3.15 -14.52 -11.82
C SER A 169 4.39 -13.63 -11.57
N SER A 170 4.64 -12.65 -12.44
CA SER A 170 5.77 -11.72 -12.31
C SER A 170 5.55 -10.58 -11.31
N PHE A 171 4.32 -10.42 -10.78
CA PHE A 171 3.97 -9.38 -9.85
C PHE A 171 4.15 -9.84 -8.39
N THR A 172 4.37 -8.88 -7.50
CA THR A 172 4.49 -9.10 -6.06
C THR A 172 3.27 -8.53 -5.35
N PHE A 173 3.04 -8.88 -4.08
CA PHE A 173 1.98 -8.26 -3.28
C PHE A 173 2.14 -6.73 -3.21
N HIS A 174 3.36 -6.24 -3.12
CA HIS A 174 3.65 -4.80 -3.08
C HIS A 174 3.25 -4.08 -4.38
N SER A 175 3.16 -4.80 -5.50
CA SER A 175 2.67 -4.27 -6.77
C SER A 175 1.21 -3.81 -6.69
N LEU A 176 0.37 -4.40 -5.82
CA LEU A 176 -1.01 -3.95 -5.59
C LEU A 176 -1.03 -2.52 -5.06
N ARG A 177 -0.22 -2.24 -4.04
CA ARG A 177 -0.10 -0.90 -3.46
C ARG A 177 0.47 0.11 -4.44
N HIS A 178 1.41 -0.30 -5.29
CA HIS A 178 1.93 0.55 -6.34
C HIS A 178 0.89 0.83 -7.42
N THR A 179 0.09 -0.16 -7.77
CA THR A 179 -1.03 -0.01 -8.71
C THR A 179 -2.07 0.96 -8.14
N PHE A 180 -2.49 0.77 -6.89
CA PHE A 180 -3.38 1.71 -6.20
C PHE A 180 -2.87 3.15 -6.26
N ALA A 181 -1.62 3.37 -5.82
CA ALA A 181 -1.04 4.71 -5.79
C ALA A 181 -0.96 5.34 -7.19
N THR A 182 -0.59 4.56 -8.20
CA THR A 182 -0.55 5.03 -9.60
C THR A 182 -1.94 5.40 -10.09
N ARG A 183 -2.97 4.59 -9.83
CA ARG A 183 -4.37 4.88 -10.21
C ARG A 183 -4.89 6.15 -9.52
N CYS A 184 -4.58 6.34 -8.23
CA CYS A 184 -4.92 7.57 -7.51
C CYS A 184 -4.30 8.80 -8.19
N VAL A 185 -3.01 8.74 -8.52
CA VAL A 185 -2.32 9.83 -9.22
C VAL A 185 -2.90 10.07 -10.62
N GLU A 186 -3.20 9.02 -11.37
CA GLU A 186 -3.86 9.12 -12.69
C GLU A 186 -5.25 9.76 -12.58
N SER A 187 -5.99 9.46 -11.53
CA SER A 187 -7.33 10.01 -11.23
C SER A 187 -7.30 11.43 -10.66
N GLY A 188 -6.11 12.00 -10.43
CA GLY A 188 -5.97 13.38 -9.97
C GLY A 188 -6.07 13.56 -8.45
N PHE A 189 -5.85 12.50 -7.66
CA PHE A 189 -5.77 12.61 -6.21
C PHE A 189 -4.72 13.65 -5.80
N ASP A 190 -5.05 14.40 -4.75
CA ASP A 190 -4.07 15.21 -4.05
C ASP A 190 -2.97 14.33 -3.43
N ILE A 191 -1.71 14.74 -3.63
CA ILE A 191 -0.54 13.92 -3.24
C ILE A 191 -0.39 13.81 -1.73
N LYS A 192 -0.80 14.85 -0.98
CA LYS A 192 -0.77 14.81 0.48
C LYS A 192 -1.78 13.79 0.99
N SER A 193 -3.03 13.86 0.52
CA SER A 193 -4.09 12.88 0.85
C SER A 193 -3.68 11.45 0.48
N LEU A 194 -3.09 11.24 -0.71
CA LEU A 194 -2.57 9.94 -1.10
C LEU A 194 -1.45 9.45 -0.17
N SER A 195 -0.55 10.34 0.24
CA SER A 195 0.53 10.02 1.18
C SER A 195 0.01 9.59 2.54
N GLU A 196 -1.04 10.25 3.03
CA GLU A 196 -1.73 9.91 4.28
C GLU A 196 -2.42 8.55 4.19
N ILE A 197 -3.19 8.30 3.12
CA ILE A 197 -3.84 6.99 2.85
C ILE A 197 -2.81 5.87 2.80
N LEU A 198 -1.67 6.10 2.17
CA LEU A 198 -0.58 5.13 2.11
C LEU A 198 0.18 4.99 3.44
N GLY A 199 0.05 5.92 4.38
CA GLY A 199 0.82 5.94 5.62
C GLY A 199 2.33 6.10 5.35
N HIS A 200 2.70 7.05 4.51
CA HIS A 200 4.07 7.46 4.30
C HIS A 200 4.45 8.57 5.29
N ALA A 201 5.53 8.37 6.05
CA ALA A 201 6.01 9.39 7.00
C ALA A 201 6.47 10.69 6.30
N ASN A 202 6.78 10.62 5.00
CA ASN A 202 7.22 11.75 4.20
C ASN A 202 6.53 11.76 2.82
N VAL A 203 5.83 12.84 2.54
CA VAL A 203 5.15 13.08 1.23
C VAL A 203 6.10 12.96 0.05
N ASN A 204 7.39 13.31 0.23
CA ASN A 204 8.39 13.16 -0.82
C ASN A 204 8.55 11.72 -1.30
N THR A 205 8.25 10.74 -0.46
CA THR A 205 8.26 9.32 -0.86
C THR A 205 7.19 9.06 -1.93
N THR A 206 6.00 9.64 -1.78
CA THR A 206 4.91 9.54 -2.76
C THR A 206 5.24 10.31 -4.03
N LEU A 207 5.73 11.54 -3.90
CA LEU A 207 6.14 12.38 -5.03
C LEU A 207 7.20 11.70 -5.90
N GLN A 208 8.30 11.29 -5.30
CA GLN A 208 9.42 10.68 -6.03
C GLN A 208 9.08 9.34 -6.69
N ARG A 209 8.11 8.62 -6.14
CA ARG A 209 7.79 7.26 -6.58
C ARG A 209 6.69 7.24 -7.63
N TYR A 210 5.69 8.12 -7.53
CA TYR A 210 4.46 8.02 -8.33
C TYR A 210 4.19 9.25 -9.19
N VAL A 211 4.83 10.40 -8.92
CA VAL A 211 4.55 11.64 -9.66
C VAL A 211 5.65 11.88 -10.67
N HIS A 212 5.38 11.54 -11.93
CA HIS A 212 6.22 11.85 -13.08
C HIS A 212 5.41 12.73 -14.05
N PRO A 213 5.37 14.06 -13.85
CA PRO A 213 4.54 14.93 -14.65
C PRO A 213 5.04 15.00 -16.10
N THR A 214 4.26 14.49 -17.06
CA THR A 214 4.50 14.68 -18.49
C THR A 214 4.08 16.09 -18.90
N MET A 215 4.57 16.55 -20.06
CA MET A 215 4.19 17.87 -20.60
C MET A 215 2.70 17.91 -20.93
N GLU A 216 2.13 16.81 -21.42
CA GLU A 216 0.68 16.68 -21.69
C GLU A 216 -0.13 16.91 -20.43
N ARG A 217 0.29 16.29 -19.30
CA ARG A 217 -0.39 16.45 -18.01
C ARG A 217 -0.29 17.87 -17.47
N LYS A 218 0.89 18.51 -17.62
CA LYS A 218 1.06 19.93 -17.26
C LYS A 218 0.14 20.81 -18.07
N LYS A 219 0.05 20.58 -19.39
CA LYS A 219 -0.84 21.32 -20.28
C LYS A 219 -2.31 21.14 -19.87
N GLN A 220 -2.76 19.92 -19.63
CA GLN A 220 -4.14 19.66 -19.15
C GLN A 220 -4.47 20.39 -17.85
N GLN A 221 -3.51 20.50 -16.93
CA GLN A 221 -3.70 21.25 -15.68
C GLN A 221 -3.81 22.78 -15.95
N MET A 222 -2.99 23.30 -16.85
CA MET A 222 -3.09 24.71 -17.27
C MET A 222 -4.41 25.01 -17.97
N ASP A 223 -4.89 24.11 -18.84
CA ASP A 223 -6.19 24.24 -19.50
C ASP A 223 -7.37 24.24 -18.50
N ARG A 224 -7.23 23.49 -17.37
CA ARG A 224 -8.23 23.56 -16.29
C ARG A 224 -8.27 24.92 -15.62
N LEU A 225 -7.13 25.59 -15.42
CA LEU A 225 -7.08 26.95 -14.88
C LEU A 225 -7.75 27.96 -15.82
N GLU A 226 -7.58 27.81 -17.13
CA GLU A 226 -8.25 28.64 -18.12
C GLU A 226 -9.78 28.58 -17.98
N LYS A 227 -10.36 27.40 -17.73
CA LYS A 227 -11.81 27.22 -17.55
C LYS A 227 -12.37 27.93 -16.32
N ILE A 228 -11.55 28.19 -15.30
CA ILE A 228 -11.94 28.91 -14.08
C ILE A 228 -11.84 30.43 -14.27
N SER A 229 -11.09 30.88 -15.30
CA SER A 229 -10.88 32.29 -15.60
C SER A 229 -12.10 32.92 -16.27
N ILE A 230 -12.27 34.24 -16.10
CA ILE A 230 -13.31 35.04 -16.79
C ILE A 230 -13.20 34.90 -18.30
N TRP A 231 -11.99 34.74 -18.84
CA TRP A 231 -11.71 34.54 -20.26
C TRP A 231 -12.21 33.19 -20.78
N GLY A 232 -12.05 32.11 -19.99
CA GLY A 232 -12.52 30.77 -20.35
C GLY A 232 -14.06 30.70 -20.38
N GLN A 233 -14.73 31.42 -19.47
CA GLN A 233 -16.20 31.47 -19.42
C GLN A 233 -16.80 32.28 -20.57
N ASN A 234 -16.08 33.26 -21.15
CA ASN A 234 -16.56 34.11 -22.23
C ASN A 234 -16.34 33.51 -23.63
N LYS A 235 -15.44 32.55 -23.81
CA LYS A 235 -15.27 31.86 -25.11
C LYS A 235 -16.54 31.09 -25.54
N GLY A 236 -17.31 30.55 -24.61
CA GLY A 236 -18.57 29.87 -24.90
C GLY A 236 -19.72 30.79 -25.37
N ARG A 237 -19.63 32.10 -25.16
CA ARG A 237 -20.68 33.08 -25.54
C ARG A 237 -20.43 33.80 -26.88
N ARG A 238 -19.29 33.59 -27.53
CA ARG A 238 -18.94 34.27 -28.80
C ARG A 238 -19.25 33.44 -30.05
N HIS A 239 -19.80 32.24 -29.94
CA HIS A 239 -20.17 31.35 -31.04
C HIS A 239 -21.63 30.88 -31.01
N SER A 240 -22.50 31.63 -30.34
CA SER A 240 -23.96 31.46 -30.40
C SER A 240 -24.62 32.71 -30.97
#